data_13b823e323b068f36bffe10964f9b734
#
_entry.id   13b823e323b068f36bffe10964f9b734
#
_cell.length_a   1.000
_cell.length_b   1.000
_cell.length_c   1.000
_cell.angle_alpha   90.00
_cell.angle_beta   90.00
_cell.angle_gamma   90.00
#
_symmetry.space_group_name_H-M   'P 1'
#
loop_
_entity.id
_entity.type
_entity.pdbx_description
1 polymer ?
#
loop_
_entity_poly.entity_id
_entity_poly.type
_entity_poly.pdbx_seq_one_letter_code
_entity_poly.pdbx_strand_id
1 'polypeptide(L)'
;MTGESWKLKGEAKRQSILNAIPKKWRLECPVPPATELRDVTADYIRQYLTEREIEITETDAVAIVEQTSTGRWSAVEVTEAFCHRAALAHQLVNCLHEVFFEAAIKDAKQQDEYFANHKTPIGPLHGLPVSLKDQFHVKDVETTMGYVGWINTFQGNQNDPRSGTEESELVRELRNLGAVLYCKTSVPATLMTGETINNIINYTWNPKNRLLSSGGSSGGEGALIALRGSPAGFGTDIGGSIRIPAGFNFLYGIRPSAGRIPYQGAANSLDGQSTVLSVIGPIAPTARSLMLLFKAVLGQKPWLYDPLALELPWRDEVVQETREWIEKARDGASTLAFGIMKYDGVAPVHPPIARGLRIVEKTLQRLGHRVIKWKPPSHAVAIELLDKVFNMDGGVDLKYHLGLSGESRAPQVLGTEHGTPMTASEISALNVAKREYQKLYMDYWNSTAEVTGTGRPVDALFCPLAPHAAVIPNEYESVGYTGFVNVLDYTSLAIPVTFADKKVDVRSSNESVDGSEHIKWDYDAESYDGAPVGVQLVGRRLQEEKMLTLAEYLGKEIAQDAKERA
;
A
#
# COMPACT_ATOMS: atom_id res chain seq x y z
N MET A 1 16.49 27.40 -16.50
CA MET A 1 16.03 27.93 -15.20
C MET A 1 17.17 27.73 -14.21
N THR A 2 17.49 28.72 -13.39
CA THR A 2 18.56 28.60 -12.36
C THR A 2 18.12 27.56 -11.34
N GLY A 3 19.06 26.79 -10.76
CA GLY A 3 18.77 25.68 -9.82
C GLY A 3 18.00 26.01 -8.54
N GLU A 4 17.62 27.26 -8.33
CA GLU A 4 16.76 27.75 -7.24
C GLU A 4 15.27 27.83 -7.63
N SER A 5 14.94 27.91 -8.91
CA SER A 5 13.58 28.13 -9.39
C SER A 5 12.61 26.98 -9.03
N TRP A 6 13.06 25.73 -9.11
CA TRP A 6 12.21 24.59 -8.77
C TRP A 6 11.93 24.48 -7.25
N LYS A 7 12.88 24.90 -6.41
CA LYS A 7 12.70 24.93 -4.94
C LYS A 7 11.57 25.88 -4.55
N LEU A 8 11.56 27.09 -5.14
CA LEU A 8 10.50 28.07 -4.90
C LEU A 8 9.14 27.56 -5.42
N LYS A 9 9.11 26.88 -6.57
CA LYS A 9 7.88 26.30 -7.13
C LYS A 9 7.32 25.19 -6.24
N GLY A 10 8.18 24.30 -5.75
CA GLY A 10 7.81 23.24 -4.80
C GLY A 10 7.32 23.80 -3.47
N GLU A 11 8.01 24.80 -2.92
CA GLU A 11 7.62 25.51 -1.69
C GLU A 11 6.25 26.19 -1.83
N ALA A 12 6.02 26.91 -2.94
CA ALA A 12 4.75 27.56 -3.22
C ALA A 12 3.60 26.54 -3.30
N LYS A 13 3.80 25.37 -3.95
CA LYS A 13 2.81 24.30 -3.99
C LYS A 13 2.55 23.72 -2.59
N ARG A 14 3.58 23.44 -1.81
CA ARG A 14 3.46 22.96 -0.41
C ARG A 14 2.63 23.94 0.43
N GLN A 15 2.93 25.23 0.30
CA GLN A 15 2.18 26.26 1.02
C GLN A 15 0.72 26.34 0.54
N SER A 16 0.44 26.12 -0.74
CA SER A 16 -0.94 26.10 -1.26
C SER A 16 -1.76 24.94 -0.67
N ILE A 17 -1.16 23.77 -0.49
CA ILE A 17 -1.78 22.60 0.15
C ILE A 17 -2.14 22.92 1.61
N LEU A 18 -1.20 23.51 2.36
CA LEU A 18 -1.46 23.94 3.75
C LEU A 18 -2.54 25.01 3.80
N ASN A 19 -2.60 25.92 2.82
CA ASN A 19 -3.61 26.96 2.76
C ASN A 19 -5.01 26.43 2.39
N ALA A 20 -5.11 25.28 1.73
CA ALA A 20 -6.38 24.60 1.46
C ALA A 20 -6.98 23.96 2.72
N ILE A 21 -6.19 23.74 3.78
CA ILE A 21 -6.69 23.28 5.08
C ILE A 21 -7.43 24.43 5.77
N PRO A 22 -8.72 24.24 6.16
CA PRO A 22 -9.47 25.26 6.90
C PRO A 22 -8.74 25.73 8.17
N LYS A 23 -8.77 27.02 8.43
CA LYS A 23 -8.05 27.61 9.59
C LYS A 23 -8.41 26.94 10.92
N LYS A 24 -9.67 26.56 11.11
CA LYS A 24 -10.18 25.87 12.31
C LYS A 24 -9.56 24.49 12.56
N TRP A 25 -8.91 23.88 11.55
CA TRP A 25 -8.27 22.58 11.61
C TRP A 25 -6.74 22.67 11.57
N ARG A 26 -6.18 23.86 11.63
CA ARG A 26 -4.73 24.06 11.70
C ARG A 26 -4.26 24.02 13.15
N LEU A 27 -3.13 23.32 13.36
CA LEU A 27 -2.50 23.28 14.67
C LEU A 27 -2.01 24.67 15.08
N GLU A 28 -2.32 25.10 16.29
CA GLU A 28 -1.92 26.39 16.82
C GLU A 28 -0.43 26.42 17.24
N CYS A 29 0.09 25.27 17.66
CA CYS A 29 1.46 25.11 18.09
C CYS A 29 2.24 24.18 17.15
N PRO A 30 3.55 24.40 16.97
CA PRO A 30 4.41 23.47 16.26
C PRO A 30 4.38 22.07 16.90
N VAL A 31 4.41 21.03 16.05
CA VAL A 31 4.52 19.64 16.52
C VAL A 31 5.90 19.46 17.17
N PRO A 32 6.00 18.82 18.37
CA PRO A 32 7.29 18.55 19.00
C PRO A 32 8.22 17.77 18.07
N PRO A 33 9.56 17.93 18.17
CA PRO A 33 10.52 17.15 17.41
C PRO A 33 10.28 15.63 17.56
N ALA A 34 10.63 14.84 16.53
CA ALA A 34 10.45 13.39 16.55
C ALA A 34 11.23 12.70 17.68
N THR A 35 12.34 13.30 18.12
CA THR A 35 13.13 12.83 19.28
C THR A 35 12.40 12.94 20.62
N GLU A 36 11.45 13.86 20.74
CA GLU A 36 10.63 14.07 21.94
C GLU A 36 9.28 13.38 21.83
N LEU A 37 8.72 13.30 20.62
CA LEU A 37 7.42 12.72 20.34
C LEU A 37 7.52 11.82 19.11
N ARG A 38 7.81 10.53 19.30
CA ARG A 38 7.91 9.55 18.20
C ARG A 38 6.55 9.14 17.66
N ASP A 39 5.63 8.81 18.56
CA ASP A 39 4.27 8.30 18.26
C ASP A 39 3.25 9.45 18.30
N VAL A 40 2.64 9.73 17.16
CA VAL A 40 1.55 10.73 17.04
C VAL A 40 0.19 10.08 16.77
N THR A 41 0.13 8.75 16.86
CA THR A 41 -1.12 7.98 16.77
C THR A 41 -1.91 8.05 18.09
N ALA A 42 -3.06 7.40 18.13
CA ALA A 42 -3.87 7.26 19.35
C ALA A 42 -4.07 8.60 20.10
N ASP A 43 -3.58 8.71 21.33
CA ASP A 43 -3.91 9.82 22.23
C ASP A 43 -3.43 11.19 21.73
N TYR A 44 -2.30 11.25 21.02
CA TYR A 44 -1.80 12.55 20.55
C TYR A 44 -2.71 13.21 19.51
N ILE A 45 -3.12 12.49 18.47
CA ILE A 45 -4.02 13.07 17.46
C ILE A 45 -5.44 13.25 18.01
N ARG A 46 -5.90 12.36 18.91
CA ARG A 46 -7.24 12.40 19.49
C ARG A 46 -7.49 13.67 20.31
N GLN A 47 -6.49 14.27 20.95
CA GLN A 47 -6.66 15.49 21.74
C GLN A 47 -7.21 16.68 20.93
N TYR A 48 -7.12 16.64 19.60
CA TYR A 48 -7.61 17.68 18.70
C TYR A 48 -9.00 17.38 18.13
N LEU A 49 -9.59 16.23 18.48
CA LEU A 49 -10.85 15.73 17.93
C LEU A 49 -11.93 15.67 19.01
N THR A 50 -13.18 15.86 18.63
CA THR A 50 -14.32 15.58 19.50
C THR A 50 -14.54 14.09 19.66
N GLU A 51 -15.24 13.65 20.72
CA GLU A 51 -15.58 12.23 20.93
C GLU A 51 -16.34 11.65 19.73
N ARG A 52 -17.20 12.45 19.09
CA ARG A 52 -17.95 12.03 17.91
C ARG A 52 -17.06 11.82 16.68
N GLU A 53 -16.11 12.71 16.45
CA GLU A 53 -15.13 12.55 15.37
C GLU A 53 -14.22 11.34 15.62
N ILE A 54 -13.87 11.06 16.86
CA ILE A 54 -13.12 9.86 17.24
C ILE A 54 -13.95 8.60 16.94
N GLU A 55 -15.21 8.56 17.38
CA GLU A 55 -16.12 7.45 17.10
C GLU A 55 -16.19 7.15 15.59
N ILE A 56 -16.45 8.18 14.77
CA ILE A 56 -16.57 8.05 13.32
C ILE A 56 -15.26 7.58 12.70
N THR A 57 -14.16 8.25 13.00
CA THR A 57 -12.89 8.01 12.30
C THR A 57 -12.16 6.74 12.76
N GLU A 58 -12.50 6.17 13.91
CA GLU A 58 -11.98 4.87 14.36
C GLU A 58 -12.84 3.68 13.96
N THR A 59 -13.99 3.94 13.34
CA THR A 59 -14.85 2.93 12.74
C THR A 59 -14.30 2.51 11.38
N ASP A 60 -14.35 1.20 11.05
CA ASP A 60 -13.85 0.72 9.77
C ASP A 60 -14.84 0.94 8.62
N ALA A 61 -14.36 0.83 7.37
CA ALA A 61 -15.15 1.17 6.18
C ALA A 61 -16.47 0.38 6.09
N VAL A 62 -16.50 -0.89 6.50
CA VAL A 62 -17.72 -1.72 6.47
C VAL A 62 -18.77 -1.15 7.42
N ALA A 63 -18.39 -0.89 8.65
CA ALA A 63 -19.33 -0.36 9.65
C ALA A 63 -19.74 1.09 9.31
N ILE A 64 -18.87 1.92 8.73
CA ILE A 64 -19.24 3.25 8.23
C ILE A 64 -20.35 3.13 7.18
N VAL A 65 -20.17 2.28 6.18
CA VAL A 65 -21.18 2.07 5.11
C VAL A 65 -22.50 1.54 5.68
N GLU A 66 -22.47 0.67 6.70
CA GLU A 66 -23.67 0.22 7.39
C GLU A 66 -24.42 1.37 8.07
N GLN A 67 -23.71 2.37 8.62
CA GLN A 67 -24.34 3.53 9.25
C GLN A 67 -24.90 4.51 8.21
N THR A 68 -24.13 4.82 7.16
CA THR A 68 -24.53 5.79 6.13
C THR A 68 -25.64 5.24 5.24
N SER A 69 -25.58 3.97 4.83
CA SER A 69 -26.61 3.32 4.01
C SER A 69 -27.97 3.17 4.73
N THR A 70 -28.00 3.31 6.04
CA THR A 70 -29.23 3.28 6.85
C THR A 70 -29.68 4.66 7.29
N GLY A 71 -28.93 5.70 6.96
CA GLY A 71 -29.18 7.09 7.36
C GLY A 71 -28.98 7.35 8.86
N ARG A 72 -28.33 6.44 9.60
CA ARG A 72 -27.96 6.67 11.01
C ARG A 72 -26.85 7.69 11.16
N TRP A 73 -25.90 7.68 10.21
CA TRP A 73 -24.90 8.73 10.05
C TRP A 73 -25.13 9.43 8.72
N SER A 74 -24.94 10.75 8.66
CA SER A 74 -24.97 11.47 7.41
C SER A 74 -23.62 11.37 6.70
N ALA A 75 -23.63 11.39 5.37
CA ALA A 75 -22.41 11.42 4.57
C ALA A 75 -21.59 12.69 4.87
N VAL A 76 -22.26 13.82 5.15
CA VAL A 76 -21.61 15.08 5.52
C VAL A 76 -20.86 14.94 6.84
N GLU A 77 -21.51 14.43 7.89
CA GLU A 77 -20.87 14.27 9.20
C GLU A 77 -19.63 13.37 9.12
N VAL A 78 -19.74 12.25 8.43
CA VAL A 78 -18.62 11.32 8.23
C VAL A 78 -17.50 11.99 7.44
N THR A 79 -17.82 12.67 6.34
CA THR A 79 -16.82 13.35 5.51
C THR A 79 -16.10 14.47 6.27
N GLU A 80 -16.82 15.30 7.03
CA GLU A 80 -16.21 16.38 7.83
C GLU A 80 -15.25 15.82 8.89
N ALA A 81 -15.62 14.75 9.59
CA ALA A 81 -14.76 14.11 10.59
C ALA A 81 -13.44 13.59 9.96
N PHE A 82 -13.51 12.93 8.80
CA PHE A 82 -12.30 12.47 8.10
C PHE A 82 -11.50 13.62 7.50
N CYS A 83 -12.11 14.65 6.95
CA CYS A 83 -11.41 15.86 6.49
C CYS A 83 -10.64 16.54 7.62
N HIS A 84 -11.24 16.69 8.80
CA HIS A 84 -10.56 17.25 9.97
C HIS A 84 -9.36 16.39 10.37
N ARG A 85 -9.56 15.09 10.54
CA ARG A 85 -8.48 14.18 10.96
C ARG A 85 -7.37 14.07 9.91
N ALA A 86 -7.71 14.14 8.61
CA ALA A 86 -6.71 14.17 7.53
C ALA A 86 -5.90 15.48 7.53
N ALA A 87 -6.54 16.61 7.81
CA ALA A 87 -5.85 17.88 7.97
C ALA A 87 -4.83 17.85 9.13
N LEU A 88 -5.19 17.25 10.26
CA LEU A 88 -4.26 17.02 11.38
C LEU A 88 -3.12 16.07 10.97
N ALA A 89 -3.45 14.93 10.34
CA ALA A 89 -2.48 13.95 9.90
C ALA A 89 -1.41 14.56 8.98
N HIS A 90 -1.81 15.39 8.03
CA HIS A 90 -0.86 16.09 7.16
C HIS A 90 0.12 16.97 7.92
N GLN A 91 -0.37 17.74 8.87
CA GLN A 91 0.45 18.63 9.70
C GLN A 91 1.41 17.86 10.62
N LEU A 92 1.09 16.60 10.97
CA LEU A 92 1.92 15.74 11.81
C LEU A 92 3.02 15.01 11.04
N VAL A 93 2.71 14.52 9.80
CA VAL A 93 3.59 13.57 9.09
C VAL A 93 3.74 13.82 7.58
N ASN A 94 3.26 14.92 7.02
CA ASN A 94 3.36 15.28 5.60
C ASN A 94 2.75 14.22 4.64
N CYS A 95 1.55 13.72 4.91
CA CYS A 95 0.98 12.59 4.16
C CYS A 95 0.08 12.99 2.97
N LEU A 96 -0.38 14.25 2.85
CA LEU A 96 -1.25 14.69 1.76
C LEU A 96 -0.48 15.37 0.64
N HIS A 97 -1.00 15.25 -0.58
CA HIS A 97 -0.49 15.89 -1.79
C HIS A 97 -1.48 16.89 -2.38
N GLU A 98 -2.78 16.58 -2.31
CA GLU A 98 -3.88 17.47 -2.67
C GLU A 98 -5.00 17.40 -1.64
N VAL A 99 -5.62 18.56 -1.39
CA VAL A 99 -6.71 18.73 -0.43
C VAL A 99 -7.88 19.41 -1.14
N PHE A 100 -9.04 18.73 -1.20
CA PHE A 100 -10.26 19.25 -1.84
C PHE A 100 -11.50 19.01 -0.98
N PHE A 101 -11.38 19.31 0.32
CA PHE A 101 -12.41 19.09 1.35
C PHE A 101 -13.74 19.78 1.07
N GLU A 102 -13.73 21.00 0.49
CA GLU A 102 -14.96 21.73 0.16
C GLU A 102 -15.77 20.99 -0.92
N ALA A 103 -15.10 20.47 -1.96
CA ALA A 103 -15.74 19.66 -2.99
C ALA A 103 -16.30 18.35 -2.40
N ALA A 104 -15.53 17.69 -1.54
CA ALA A 104 -15.97 16.47 -0.86
C ALA A 104 -17.21 16.68 0.02
N ILE A 105 -17.25 17.76 0.81
CA ILE A 105 -18.42 18.10 1.64
C ILE A 105 -19.64 18.42 0.77
N LYS A 106 -19.43 19.05 -0.39
CA LYS A 106 -20.51 19.32 -1.35
C LYS A 106 -21.05 18.00 -1.93
N ASP A 107 -20.19 17.07 -2.31
CA ASP A 107 -20.57 15.74 -2.82
C ASP A 107 -21.33 14.95 -1.73
N ALA A 108 -20.85 14.99 -0.48
CA ALA A 108 -21.51 14.35 0.65
C ALA A 108 -22.93 14.92 0.90
N LYS A 109 -23.13 16.24 0.78
CA LYS A 109 -24.46 16.86 0.87
C LYS A 109 -25.41 16.36 -0.20
N GLN A 110 -24.94 16.20 -1.44
CA GLN A 110 -25.74 15.66 -2.53
C GLN A 110 -26.14 14.20 -2.24
N GLN A 111 -25.27 13.42 -1.61
CA GLN A 111 -25.59 12.05 -1.21
C GLN A 111 -26.63 12.00 -0.09
N ASP A 112 -26.53 12.86 0.92
CA ASP A 112 -27.54 12.98 1.98
C ASP A 112 -28.89 13.42 1.43
N GLU A 113 -28.93 14.38 0.49
CA GLU A 113 -30.15 14.82 -0.22
C GLU A 113 -30.74 13.66 -1.06
N TYR A 114 -29.90 12.90 -1.76
CA TYR A 114 -30.35 11.72 -2.51
C TYR A 114 -31.01 10.70 -1.57
N PHE A 115 -30.34 10.37 -0.47
CA PHE A 115 -30.87 9.43 0.51
C PHE A 115 -32.18 9.92 1.15
N ALA A 116 -32.25 11.21 1.47
CA ALA A 116 -33.47 11.80 2.03
C ALA A 116 -34.69 11.66 1.10
N ASN A 117 -34.44 11.80 -0.22
CA ASN A 117 -35.50 11.74 -1.24
C ASN A 117 -35.88 10.30 -1.65
N HIS A 118 -34.89 9.39 -1.74
CA HIS A 118 -35.10 8.05 -2.30
C HIS A 118 -35.17 6.94 -1.24
N LYS A 119 -34.71 7.21 0.00
CA LYS A 119 -34.60 6.22 1.10
C LYS A 119 -33.75 5.00 0.78
N THR A 120 -32.84 5.15 -0.17
CA THR A 120 -31.86 4.13 -0.61
C THR A 120 -30.50 4.76 -0.80
N PRO A 121 -29.39 4.02 -0.55
CA PRO A 121 -28.06 4.51 -0.85
C PRO A 121 -27.82 4.66 -2.36
N ILE A 122 -26.91 5.53 -2.78
CA ILE A 122 -26.48 5.66 -4.19
C ILE A 122 -25.83 4.36 -4.68
N GLY A 123 -25.01 3.76 -3.82
CA GLY A 123 -24.29 2.52 -4.13
C GLY A 123 -23.67 1.89 -2.88
N PRO A 124 -22.92 0.81 -3.04
CA PRO A 124 -22.37 0.03 -1.93
C PRO A 124 -21.28 0.76 -1.13
N LEU A 125 -20.83 1.94 -1.55
CA LEU A 125 -19.88 2.78 -0.81
C LEU A 125 -20.49 4.14 -0.43
N HIS A 126 -21.80 4.23 -0.36
CA HIS A 126 -22.52 5.47 -0.06
C HIS A 126 -22.01 6.16 1.21
N GLY A 127 -21.53 7.39 1.07
CA GLY A 127 -21.05 8.22 2.17
C GLY A 127 -19.69 7.79 2.74
N LEU A 128 -18.98 6.85 2.11
CA LEU A 128 -17.66 6.43 2.54
C LEU A 128 -16.58 7.37 2.01
N PRO A 129 -15.82 8.09 2.86
CA PRO A 129 -14.63 8.81 2.42
C PRO A 129 -13.54 7.84 1.95
N VAL A 130 -12.94 8.11 0.79
CA VAL A 130 -11.85 7.31 0.24
C VAL A 130 -10.70 8.22 -0.18
N SER A 131 -9.48 7.94 0.31
CA SER A 131 -8.27 8.62 -0.10
C SER A 131 -7.65 7.96 -1.35
N LEU A 132 -6.87 8.73 -2.08
CA LEU A 132 -6.26 8.31 -3.34
C LEU A 132 -4.77 8.65 -3.37
N LYS A 133 -3.94 7.72 -3.78
CA LYS A 133 -2.54 8.00 -4.10
C LYS A 133 -2.42 9.09 -5.18
N ASP A 134 -1.46 10.02 -5.07
CA ASP A 134 -1.29 11.14 -6.02
C ASP A 134 -0.86 10.70 -7.44
N GLN A 135 -1.31 9.59 -7.87
CA GLN A 135 -1.14 9.01 -9.19
C GLN A 135 -2.47 8.96 -9.95
N PHE A 136 -3.59 9.04 -9.22
CA PHE A 136 -4.91 9.01 -9.81
C PHE A 136 -5.33 10.41 -10.26
N HIS A 137 -5.74 10.55 -11.51
CA HIS A 137 -6.37 11.76 -11.98
C HIS A 137 -7.78 11.88 -11.39
N VAL A 138 -8.05 13.03 -10.81
CA VAL A 138 -9.37 13.42 -10.30
C VAL A 138 -9.72 14.72 -11.00
N LYS A 139 -10.89 14.80 -11.60
CA LYS A 139 -11.34 16.00 -12.31
C LYS A 139 -11.26 17.23 -11.40
N ASP A 140 -10.76 18.33 -11.94
CA ASP A 140 -10.53 19.61 -11.26
C ASP A 140 -9.48 19.56 -10.11
N VAL A 141 -8.75 18.44 -9.97
CA VAL A 141 -7.66 18.28 -9.00
C VAL A 141 -6.36 17.99 -9.71
N GLU A 142 -5.28 18.63 -9.31
CA GLU A 142 -3.96 18.46 -9.90
C GLU A 142 -3.38 17.07 -9.62
N THR A 143 -2.55 16.56 -10.54
CA THR A 143 -1.75 15.33 -10.37
C THR A 143 -0.31 15.64 -10.71
N THR A 144 0.55 15.67 -9.70
CA THR A 144 1.98 15.97 -9.91
C THR A 144 2.87 14.73 -9.83
N MET A 145 2.38 13.65 -9.24
CA MET A 145 3.16 12.43 -8.98
C MET A 145 4.53 12.70 -8.34
N GLY A 146 4.61 13.79 -7.53
CA GLY A 146 5.81 14.23 -6.83
C GLY A 146 6.81 15.01 -7.69
N TYR A 147 6.57 15.23 -8.98
CA TYR A 147 7.42 16.03 -9.86
C TYR A 147 7.07 17.52 -9.79
N VAL A 148 8.05 18.36 -9.47
CA VAL A 148 7.90 19.84 -9.53
C VAL A 148 7.61 20.31 -10.96
N GLY A 149 8.15 19.62 -11.94
CA GLY A 149 7.92 19.90 -13.38
C GLY A 149 6.48 19.72 -13.81
N TRP A 150 5.68 18.93 -13.08
CA TRP A 150 4.28 18.68 -13.42
C TRP A 150 3.30 19.69 -12.82
N ILE A 151 3.71 20.53 -11.87
CA ILE A 151 2.84 21.53 -11.25
C ILE A 151 2.25 22.47 -12.33
N ASN A 152 0.93 22.64 -12.33
CA ASN A 152 0.12 23.40 -13.31
C ASN A 152 0.22 22.87 -14.76
N THR A 153 0.42 21.56 -14.92
CA THR A 153 0.48 20.92 -16.23
C THR A 153 -0.27 19.58 -16.20
N PHE A 154 -0.51 18.97 -17.33
CA PHE A 154 -0.88 17.56 -17.40
C PHE A 154 0.37 16.73 -17.71
N GLN A 155 0.91 16.05 -16.70
CA GLN A 155 2.10 15.19 -16.80
C GLN A 155 3.30 15.90 -17.49
N GLY A 156 3.52 17.18 -17.14
CA GLY A 156 4.59 18.00 -17.70
C GLY A 156 4.24 18.77 -18.98
N ASN A 157 3.06 18.54 -19.59
CA ASN A 157 2.61 19.26 -20.77
C ASN A 157 1.62 20.37 -20.39
N GLN A 158 1.98 21.64 -20.64
CA GLN A 158 1.16 22.80 -20.30
C GLN A 158 -0.09 22.96 -21.17
N ASN A 159 -0.06 22.44 -22.39
CA ASN A 159 -1.12 22.65 -23.40
C ASN A 159 -1.97 21.39 -23.63
N ASP A 160 -1.85 20.38 -22.79
CA ASP A 160 -2.63 19.16 -22.94
C ASP A 160 -4.12 19.43 -22.60
N PRO A 161 -5.06 19.13 -23.50
CA PRO A 161 -6.49 19.37 -23.28
C PRO A 161 -7.08 18.54 -22.12
N ARG A 162 -6.40 17.52 -21.66
CA ARG A 162 -6.81 16.70 -20.53
C ARG A 162 -6.58 17.37 -19.16
N SER A 163 -5.82 18.47 -19.12
CA SER A 163 -5.55 19.18 -17.88
C SER A 163 -6.86 19.59 -17.17
N GLY A 164 -7.05 19.14 -15.94
CA GLY A 164 -8.24 19.39 -15.13
C GLY A 164 -9.51 18.65 -15.57
N THR A 165 -9.50 17.91 -16.68
CA THR A 165 -10.68 17.19 -17.19
C THR A 165 -10.56 15.67 -17.12
N GLU A 166 -9.34 15.17 -17.08
CA GLU A 166 -9.07 13.72 -17.02
C GLU A 166 -9.48 13.14 -15.67
N GLU A 167 -10.05 11.95 -15.70
CA GLU A 167 -10.39 11.18 -14.53
C GLU A 167 -9.98 9.72 -14.73
N SER A 168 -9.23 9.14 -13.79
CA SER A 168 -8.86 7.72 -13.83
C SER A 168 -10.10 6.84 -13.73
N GLU A 169 -10.10 5.69 -14.40
CA GLU A 169 -11.25 4.77 -14.42
C GLU A 169 -11.68 4.36 -13.00
N LEU A 170 -10.72 4.03 -12.13
CA LEU A 170 -11.02 3.75 -10.72
C LEU A 170 -11.77 4.91 -10.04
N VAL A 171 -11.39 6.16 -10.32
CA VAL A 171 -12.02 7.35 -9.73
C VAL A 171 -13.48 7.47 -10.17
N ARG A 172 -13.75 7.27 -11.47
CA ARG A 172 -15.10 7.23 -12.02
C ARG A 172 -15.96 6.15 -11.36
N GLU A 173 -15.40 4.94 -11.19
CA GLU A 173 -16.09 3.83 -10.54
C GLU A 173 -16.39 4.12 -9.05
N LEU A 174 -15.44 4.66 -8.31
CA LEU A 174 -15.64 5.01 -6.90
C LEU A 174 -16.77 6.04 -6.71
N ARG A 175 -16.84 7.06 -7.58
CA ARG A 175 -17.95 8.02 -7.58
C ARG A 175 -19.30 7.33 -7.86
N ASN A 176 -19.37 6.47 -8.85
CA ASN A 176 -20.58 5.70 -9.17
C ASN A 176 -21.04 4.81 -8.01
N LEU A 177 -20.10 4.31 -7.22
CA LEU A 177 -20.35 3.49 -6.04
C LEU A 177 -20.80 4.30 -4.81
N GLY A 178 -20.77 5.64 -4.89
CA GLY A 178 -21.14 6.54 -3.81
C GLY A 178 -20.02 6.84 -2.81
N ALA A 179 -18.75 6.56 -3.15
CA ALA A 179 -17.62 6.99 -2.35
C ALA A 179 -17.43 8.53 -2.42
N VAL A 180 -17.00 9.13 -1.31
CA VAL A 180 -16.66 10.56 -1.23
C VAL A 180 -15.14 10.71 -1.31
N LEU A 181 -14.65 11.31 -2.40
CA LEU A 181 -13.23 11.57 -2.60
C LEU A 181 -12.88 12.95 -2.02
N TYR A 182 -11.82 13.08 -1.22
CA TYR A 182 -11.56 14.31 -0.45
C TYR A 182 -10.09 14.74 -0.41
N CYS A 183 -9.16 13.84 -0.68
CA CYS A 183 -7.73 14.15 -0.71
C CYS A 183 -6.95 13.17 -1.60
N LYS A 184 -5.77 13.62 -2.02
CA LYS A 184 -4.74 12.75 -2.60
C LYS A 184 -3.53 12.73 -1.68
N THR A 185 -2.82 11.62 -1.66
CA THR A 185 -1.76 11.34 -0.68
C THR A 185 -0.37 11.37 -1.30
N SER A 186 0.63 11.70 -0.48
CA SER A 186 2.01 11.85 -0.91
C SER A 186 2.62 10.57 -1.46
N VAL A 187 3.45 10.74 -2.48
CA VAL A 187 4.21 9.70 -3.18
C VAL A 187 5.66 10.15 -3.35
N PRO A 188 6.63 9.25 -3.51
CA PRO A 188 7.95 9.66 -3.98
C PRO A 188 7.87 10.13 -5.43
N ALA A 189 8.69 11.11 -5.80
CA ALA A 189 8.90 11.41 -7.21
C ALA A 189 9.30 10.11 -7.94
N THR A 190 8.78 9.89 -9.13
CA THR A 190 8.95 8.67 -9.95
C THR A 190 8.18 7.42 -9.51
N LEU A 191 7.66 7.34 -8.30
CA LEU A 191 7.09 6.13 -7.67
C LEU A 191 8.09 4.99 -7.43
N MET A 192 9.37 5.16 -7.76
CA MET A 192 10.39 4.11 -7.83
C MET A 192 11.28 4.08 -6.58
N THR A 193 10.66 4.01 -5.41
CA THR A 193 11.37 3.79 -4.12
C THR A 193 10.44 3.22 -3.06
N GLY A 194 11.03 2.53 -2.07
CA GLY A 194 10.33 2.04 -0.88
C GLY A 194 10.19 3.07 0.24
N GLU A 195 10.57 4.32 0.00
CA GLU A 195 10.37 5.47 0.90
C GLU A 195 9.53 6.54 0.20
N THR A 196 8.82 7.38 0.94
CA THR A 196 8.02 8.47 0.34
C THR A 196 8.66 9.81 0.58
N ILE A 197 9.32 10.31 -0.47
CA ILE A 197 10.02 11.59 -0.51
C ILE A 197 9.88 12.25 -1.89
N ASN A 198 9.60 13.54 -1.92
CA ASN A 198 9.60 14.36 -3.14
C ASN A 198 9.91 15.82 -2.82
N ASN A 199 10.23 16.61 -3.85
CA ASN A 199 10.62 18.02 -3.71
C ASN A 199 9.43 18.98 -3.45
N ILE A 200 8.19 18.49 -3.43
CA ILE A 200 6.98 19.26 -3.15
C ILE A 200 6.60 19.12 -1.68
N ILE A 201 6.38 17.89 -1.20
CA ILE A 201 5.88 17.58 0.14
C ILE A 201 7.01 17.36 1.15
N ASN A 202 8.21 17.08 0.68
CA ASN A 202 9.34 16.56 1.45
C ASN A 202 9.12 15.10 1.87
N TYR A 203 9.60 14.72 3.06
CA TYR A 203 9.54 13.36 3.57
C TYR A 203 8.19 13.09 4.27
N THR A 204 7.59 11.93 3.99
CA THR A 204 6.40 11.44 4.70
C THR A 204 6.83 10.49 5.81
N TRP A 205 6.57 10.87 7.05
CA TRP A 205 7.03 10.17 8.24
C TRP A 205 6.08 9.06 8.67
N ASN A 206 6.63 8.04 9.31
CA ASN A 206 5.84 7.01 9.96
C ASN A 206 5.14 7.60 11.20
N PRO A 207 3.81 7.51 11.32
CA PRO A 207 3.11 8.13 12.44
C PRO A 207 3.34 7.42 13.78
N LYS A 208 3.71 6.14 13.77
CA LYS A 208 4.00 5.35 14.98
C LYS A 208 5.41 5.59 15.50
N ASN A 209 6.34 5.88 14.60
CA ASN A 209 7.70 6.30 14.94
C ASN A 209 8.21 7.31 13.90
N ARG A 210 8.11 8.61 14.21
CA ARG A 210 8.47 9.72 13.32
C ARG A 210 9.96 9.86 13.03
N LEU A 211 10.78 8.95 13.50
CA LEU A 211 12.18 8.81 13.08
C LEU A 211 12.33 7.89 11.85
N LEU A 212 11.26 7.21 11.46
CA LEU A 212 11.25 6.19 10.42
C LEU A 212 10.37 6.60 9.23
N SER A 213 10.56 5.88 8.11
CA SER A 213 9.77 6.02 6.90
C SER A 213 8.34 5.44 7.05
N SER A 214 7.37 6.07 6.41
CA SER A 214 6.05 5.47 6.19
C SER A 214 6.04 4.39 5.09
N GLY A 215 7.21 4.09 4.50
CA GLY A 215 7.31 3.23 3.32
C GLY A 215 6.98 3.96 2.02
N GLY A 216 6.96 3.21 0.93
CA GLY A 216 6.69 3.73 -0.40
C GLY A 216 6.35 2.63 -1.42
N SER A 217 5.83 3.05 -2.53
CA SER A 217 5.56 4.42 -2.97
C SER A 217 4.16 4.96 -2.58
N SER A 218 3.28 4.17 -1.94
CA SER A 218 2.00 4.64 -1.39
C SER A 218 2.12 5.02 0.10
N GLY A 219 3.24 5.69 0.49
CA GLY A 219 3.51 5.99 1.90
C GLY A 219 2.57 7.04 2.49
N GLY A 220 2.09 7.97 1.67
CA GLY A 220 1.06 8.92 2.09
C GLY A 220 -0.26 8.23 2.47
N GLU A 221 -0.69 7.20 1.72
CA GLU A 221 -1.85 6.36 2.09
C GLU A 221 -1.59 5.63 3.40
N GLY A 222 -0.41 4.97 3.53
CA GLY A 222 -0.03 4.26 4.75
C GLY A 222 -0.10 5.15 5.98
N ALA A 223 0.53 6.33 5.93
CA ALA A 223 0.56 7.28 7.04
C ALA A 223 -0.82 7.86 7.38
N LEU A 224 -1.61 8.25 6.37
CA LEU A 224 -2.94 8.81 6.55
C LEU A 224 -3.90 7.81 7.21
N ILE A 225 -3.95 6.57 6.69
CA ILE A 225 -4.84 5.52 7.19
C ILE A 225 -4.42 5.07 8.60
N ALA A 226 -3.11 5.00 8.88
CA ALA A 226 -2.62 4.68 10.24
C ALA A 226 -3.03 5.73 11.28
N LEU A 227 -3.10 7.01 10.90
CA LEU A 227 -3.63 8.10 11.73
C LEU A 227 -5.17 8.15 11.74
N ARG A 228 -5.84 7.21 11.07
CA ARG A 228 -7.30 7.19 10.91
C ARG A 228 -7.83 8.45 10.22
N GLY A 229 -6.99 9.13 9.45
CA GLY A 229 -7.40 10.24 8.60
C GLY A 229 -8.11 9.79 7.32
N SER A 230 -8.11 8.48 7.02
CA SER A 230 -8.95 7.81 6.02
C SER A 230 -9.37 6.43 6.52
N PRO A 231 -10.61 5.97 6.26
CA PRO A 231 -11.06 4.63 6.61
C PRO A 231 -10.50 3.58 5.66
N ALA A 232 -10.18 3.97 4.42
CA ALA A 232 -9.53 3.18 3.39
C ALA A 232 -9.11 4.06 2.22
N GLY A 233 -8.15 3.59 1.41
CA GLY A 233 -7.71 4.28 0.21
C GLY A 233 -7.09 3.33 -0.79
N PHE A 234 -6.69 3.86 -1.95
CA PHE A 234 -6.11 3.07 -3.03
C PHE A 234 -4.67 3.49 -3.33
N GLY A 235 -3.80 2.49 -3.41
CA GLY A 235 -2.41 2.61 -3.84
C GLY A 235 -2.12 1.81 -5.10
N THR A 236 -0.84 1.77 -5.49
CA THR A 236 -0.34 0.97 -6.61
C THR A 236 0.89 0.17 -6.20
N ASP A 237 1.17 -0.95 -6.88
CA ASP A 237 2.25 -1.86 -6.52
C ASP A 237 2.90 -2.48 -7.78
N ILE A 238 4.15 -2.13 -8.04
CA ILE A 238 4.99 -2.74 -9.09
C ILE A 238 6.17 -3.49 -8.50
N GLY A 239 6.53 -3.21 -7.22
CA GLY A 239 7.64 -3.85 -6.52
C GLY A 239 7.40 -3.99 -5.01
N GLY A 240 6.18 -3.68 -4.52
CA GLY A 240 5.83 -3.69 -3.11
C GLY A 240 5.07 -2.45 -2.63
N SER A 241 4.78 -1.51 -3.53
CA SER A 241 4.34 -0.15 -3.19
C SER A 241 2.94 -0.01 -2.56
N ILE A 242 2.15 -1.09 -2.41
CA ILE A 242 0.98 -1.20 -1.52
C ILE A 242 1.40 -1.87 -0.21
N ARG A 243 2.08 -3.00 -0.33
CA ARG A 243 2.39 -3.91 0.78
C ARG A 243 3.39 -3.32 1.76
N ILE A 244 4.44 -2.66 1.26
CA ILE A 244 5.47 -1.99 2.08
C ILE A 244 4.84 -0.92 2.98
N PRO A 245 4.13 0.12 2.44
CA PRO A 245 3.51 1.11 3.32
C PRO A 245 2.42 0.53 4.21
N ALA A 246 1.66 -0.48 3.76
CA ALA A 246 0.69 -1.15 4.62
C ALA A 246 1.38 -1.83 5.82
N GLY A 247 2.45 -2.60 5.58
CA GLY A 247 3.19 -3.28 6.64
C GLY A 247 3.92 -2.32 7.59
N PHE A 248 4.52 -1.25 7.05
CA PHE A 248 5.21 -0.23 7.85
C PHE A 248 4.28 0.63 8.70
N ASN A 249 2.97 0.63 8.42
CA ASN A 249 1.98 1.42 9.14
C ASN A 249 0.93 0.58 9.88
N PHE A 250 1.19 -0.71 10.09
CA PHE A 250 0.28 -1.63 10.80
C PHE A 250 -1.10 -1.75 10.14
N LEU A 251 -1.13 -1.86 8.82
CA LEU A 251 -2.34 -1.93 8.00
C LEU A 251 -2.39 -3.21 7.16
N TYR A 252 -3.58 -3.50 6.68
CA TYR A 252 -3.79 -4.44 5.60
C TYR A 252 -3.69 -3.72 4.26
N GLY A 253 -3.09 -4.36 3.26
CA GLY A 253 -3.05 -3.85 1.89
C GLY A 253 -2.93 -5.01 0.92
N ILE A 254 -3.69 -5.02 -0.15
CA ILE A 254 -3.65 -6.08 -1.15
C ILE A 254 -2.99 -5.62 -2.45
N ARG A 255 -1.97 -6.35 -2.89
CA ARG A 255 -1.49 -6.39 -4.26
C ARG A 255 -2.27 -7.49 -4.99
N PRO A 256 -3.28 -7.17 -5.81
CA PRO A 256 -3.96 -8.17 -6.62
C PRO A 256 -3.13 -8.55 -7.84
N SER A 257 -3.49 -9.61 -8.52
CA SER A 257 -2.94 -9.95 -9.84
C SER A 257 -3.28 -8.87 -10.86
N ALA A 258 -2.40 -8.68 -11.85
CA ALA A 258 -2.61 -7.70 -12.90
C ALA A 258 -3.94 -7.91 -13.64
N GLY A 259 -4.64 -6.82 -13.92
CA GLY A 259 -5.91 -6.81 -14.60
C GLY A 259 -7.15 -7.08 -13.71
N ARG A 260 -6.99 -7.20 -12.38
CA ARG A 260 -8.16 -7.37 -11.48
C ARG A 260 -8.86 -6.04 -11.16
N ILE A 261 -8.11 -5.00 -10.93
CA ILE A 261 -8.60 -3.62 -10.70
C ILE A 261 -8.19 -2.76 -11.90
N PRO A 262 -9.03 -1.84 -12.39
CA PRO A 262 -8.70 -1.03 -13.57
C PRO A 262 -7.51 -0.12 -13.30
N TYR A 263 -6.61 -0.03 -14.28
CA TYR A 263 -5.41 0.83 -14.22
C TYR A 263 -5.50 2.03 -15.17
N GLN A 264 -6.49 2.03 -16.07
CA GLN A 264 -6.66 3.06 -17.10
C GLN A 264 -6.72 4.47 -16.51
N GLY A 265 -5.93 5.39 -17.08
CA GLY A 265 -5.87 6.78 -16.68
C GLY A 265 -5.09 7.06 -15.39
N ALA A 266 -4.37 6.09 -14.80
CA ALA A 266 -3.41 6.36 -13.74
C ALA A 266 -2.09 6.88 -14.32
N ALA A 267 -1.54 7.97 -13.76
CA ALA A 267 -0.20 8.44 -14.13
C ALA A 267 0.88 7.42 -13.72
N ASN A 268 1.95 7.28 -14.50
CA ASN A 268 2.96 6.26 -14.24
C ASN A 268 4.36 6.73 -14.64
N SER A 269 5.41 6.16 -14.03
CA SER A 269 6.76 6.18 -14.56
C SER A 269 6.98 4.95 -15.43
N LEU A 270 7.81 5.04 -16.45
CA LEU A 270 8.02 3.99 -17.44
C LEU A 270 6.70 3.52 -18.07
N ASP A 271 5.81 4.47 -18.38
CA ASP A 271 4.51 4.15 -18.95
C ASP A 271 4.67 3.38 -20.27
N GLY A 272 3.83 2.35 -20.46
CA GLY A 272 3.92 1.46 -21.62
C GLY A 272 4.81 0.23 -21.44
N GLN A 273 5.62 0.11 -20.35
CA GLN A 273 6.29 -1.15 -20.09
C GLN A 273 5.27 -2.23 -19.66
N SER A 274 5.41 -3.43 -20.22
CA SER A 274 4.46 -4.54 -20.04
C SER A 274 5.10 -5.82 -19.46
N THR A 275 6.38 -5.78 -19.13
CA THR A 275 7.11 -6.95 -18.64
C THR A 275 6.70 -7.31 -17.22
N VAL A 276 6.65 -6.33 -16.29
CA VAL A 276 6.12 -6.50 -14.93
C VAL A 276 5.09 -5.38 -14.69
N LEU A 277 3.83 -5.74 -14.68
CA LEU A 277 2.76 -4.74 -14.59
C LEU A 277 2.61 -4.19 -13.16
N SER A 278 2.44 -2.88 -13.07
CA SER A 278 1.92 -2.24 -11.87
C SER A 278 0.44 -2.57 -11.72
N VAL A 279 -0.02 -2.64 -10.48
CA VAL A 279 -1.42 -2.93 -10.16
C VAL A 279 -1.96 -1.92 -9.15
N ILE A 280 -3.26 -1.73 -9.15
CA ILE A 280 -3.99 -0.95 -8.15
C ILE A 280 -4.58 -1.89 -7.11
N GLY A 281 -4.58 -1.47 -5.84
CA GLY A 281 -5.23 -2.20 -4.77
C GLY A 281 -5.49 -1.34 -3.54
N PRO A 282 -6.49 -1.71 -2.71
CA PRO A 282 -6.84 -0.98 -1.52
C PRO A 282 -5.88 -1.23 -0.35
N ILE A 283 -5.79 -0.21 0.53
CA ILE A 283 -5.14 -0.24 1.85
C ILE A 283 -6.20 0.14 2.88
N ALA A 284 -6.28 -0.57 4.01
CA ALA A 284 -7.26 -0.32 5.05
C ALA A 284 -6.82 -0.89 6.41
N PRO A 285 -7.45 -0.46 7.52
CA PRO A 285 -7.17 -1.00 8.85
C PRO A 285 -7.62 -2.45 9.07
N THR A 286 -8.53 -2.95 8.23
CA THR A 286 -9.11 -4.30 8.36
C THR A 286 -9.19 -5.02 7.03
N ALA A 287 -9.03 -6.35 7.04
CA ALA A 287 -9.14 -7.18 5.83
C ALA A 287 -10.56 -7.14 5.23
N ARG A 288 -11.61 -7.03 6.07
CA ARG A 288 -13.00 -6.92 5.58
C ARG A 288 -13.25 -5.63 4.82
N SER A 289 -12.56 -4.53 5.18
CA SER A 289 -12.61 -3.27 4.43
C SER A 289 -11.96 -3.40 3.05
N LEU A 290 -10.83 -4.13 2.94
CA LEU A 290 -10.25 -4.45 1.62
C LEU A 290 -11.22 -5.23 0.75
N MET A 291 -11.90 -6.24 1.33
CA MET A 291 -12.88 -7.08 0.63
C MET A 291 -14.07 -6.25 0.13
N LEU A 292 -14.60 -5.34 0.95
CA LEU A 292 -15.67 -4.42 0.58
C LEU A 292 -15.30 -3.60 -0.66
N LEU A 293 -14.15 -2.92 -0.62
CA LEU A 293 -13.69 -2.06 -1.72
C LEU A 293 -13.41 -2.86 -2.99
N PHE A 294 -12.73 -3.98 -2.86
CA PHE A 294 -12.37 -4.83 -3.99
C PHE A 294 -13.61 -5.38 -4.70
N LYS A 295 -14.57 -5.92 -3.93
CA LYS A 295 -15.85 -6.43 -4.44
C LYS A 295 -16.68 -5.32 -5.09
N ALA A 296 -16.72 -4.13 -4.48
CA ALA A 296 -17.48 -3.00 -5.01
C ALA A 296 -16.95 -2.54 -6.38
N VAL A 297 -15.63 -2.38 -6.52
CA VAL A 297 -14.98 -1.99 -7.80
C VAL A 297 -15.24 -3.04 -8.87
N LEU A 298 -15.08 -4.33 -8.59
CA LEU A 298 -15.40 -5.39 -9.57
C LEU A 298 -16.87 -5.41 -9.99
N GLY A 299 -17.78 -4.95 -9.11
CA GLY A 299 -19.20 -4.79 -9.42
C GLY A 299 -19.47 -3.74 -10.52
N GLN A 300 -18.54 -2.81 -10.77
CA GLN A 300 -18.62 -1.82 -11.85
C GLN A 300 -18.23 -2.38 -13.23
N LYS A 301 -17.74 -3.63 -13.29
CA LYS A 301 -17.30 -4.31 -14.52
C LYS A 301 -16.17 -3.55 -15.23
N PRO A 302 -15.02 -3.34 -14.58
CA PRO A 302 -13.92 -2.52 -15.11
C PRO A 302 -13.43 -2.95 -16.50
N TRP A 303 -13.58 -4.22 -16.86
CA TRP A 303 -13.21 -4.74 -18.19
C TRP A 303 -14.00 -4.15 -19.36
N LEU A 304 -15.09 -3.42 -19.10
CA LEU A 304 -15.83 -2.67 -20.12
C LEU A 304 -15.18 -1.32 -20.44
N TYR A 305 -14.26 -0.82 -19.61
CA TYR A 305 -13.70 0.53 -19.70
C TYR A 305 -12.16 0.55 -19.69
N ASP A 306 -11.52 -0.50 -19.19
CA ASP A 306 -10.08 -0.68 -19.21
C ASP A 306 -9.71 -1.91 -20.05
N PRO A 307 -9.00 -1.73 -21.19
CA PRO A 307 -8.62 -2.84 -22.08
C PRO A 307 -7.66 -3.85 -21.44
N LEU A 308 -7.00 -3.50 -20.32
CA LEU A 308 -6.11 -4.40 -19.58
C LEU A 308 -6.81 -5.13 -18.43
N ALA A 309 -8.05 -4.74 -18.10
CA ALA A 309 -8.82 -5.41 -17.06
C ALA A 309 -9.38 -6.75 -17.56
N LEU A 310 -9.24 -7.79 -16.72
CA LEU A 310 -9.76 -9.12 -17.02
C LEU A 310 -11.26 -9.17 -16.77
N GLU A 311 -12.03 -9.79 -17.67
CA GLU A 311 -13.45 -10.11 -17.43
C GLU A 311 -13.57 -11.24 -16.41
N LEU A 312 -13.28 -10.90 -15.16
CA LEU A 312 -13.31 -11.82 -14.04
C LEU A 312 -14.06 -11.16 -12.86
N PRO A 313 -15.37 -11.36 -12.74
CA PRO A 313 -16.17 -10.84 -11.63
C PRO A 313 -15.67 -11.34 -10.27
N TRP A 314 -16.18 -10.73 -9.20
CA TRP A 314 -16.02 -11.25 -7.85
C TRP A 314 -16.64 -12.64 -7.72
N ARG A 315 -15.91 -13.60 -7.15
CA ARG A 315 -16.29 -15.00 -7.02
C ARG A 315 -16.73 -15.31 -5.59
N ASP A 316 -18.03 -15.12 -5.30
CA ASP A 316 -18.59 -15.43 -3.98
C ASP A 316 -18.44 -16.92 -3.63
N GLU A 317 -18.45 -17.80 -4.63
CA GLU A 317 -18.25 -19.25 -4.46
C GLU A 317 -16.85 -19.56 -3.90
N VAL A 318 -15.79 -18.84 -4.32
CA VAL A 318 -14.43 -19.02 -3.79
C VAL A 318 -14.33 -18.56 -2.34
N VAL A 319 -15.02 -17.47 -1.99
CA VAL A 319 -15.11 -16.99 -0.60
C VAL A 319 -15.79 -18.05 0.26
N GLN A 320 -16.93 -18.58 -0.19
CA GLN A 320 -17.70 -19.57 0.55
C GLN A 320 -16.92 -20.88 0.71
N GLU A 321 -16.30 -21.38 -0.35
CA GLU A 321 -15.46 -22.57 -0.32
C GLU A 321 -14.28 -22.39 0.68
N THR A 322 -13.64 -21.22 0.67
CA THR A 322 -12.55 -20.93 1.60
C THR A 322 -13.03 -20.91 3.05
N ARG A 323 -14.20 -20.33 3.33
CA ARG A 323 -14.82 -20.33 4.66
C ARG A 323 -15.14 -21.76 5.13
N GLU A 324 -15.71 -22.59 4.26
CA GLU A 324 -15.97 -24.00 4.58
C GLU A 324 -14.69 -24.77 4.91
N TRP A 325 -13.59 -24.51 4.19
CA TRP A 325 -12.28 -25.09 4.52
C TRP A 325 -11.77 -24.64 5.90
N ILE A 326 -11.95 -23.37 6.23
CA ILE A 326 -11.58 -22.83 7.56
C ILE A 326 -12.42 -23.49 8.66
N GLU A 327 -13.71 -23.63 8.48
CA GLU A 327 -14.61 -24.28 9.46
C GLU A 327 -14.25 -25.76 9.65
N LYS A 328 -14.08 -26.50 8.56
CA LYS A 328 -13.61 -27.90 8.61
C LYS A 328 -12.26 -28.05 9.34
N ALA A 329 -11.37 -27.07 9.18
CA ALA A 329 -10.09 -27.07 9.87
C ALA A 329 -10.26 -26.79 11.36
N ARG A 330 -11.14 -25.89 11.78
CA ARG A 330 -11.47 -25.62 13.18
C ARG A 330 -12.08 -26.83 13.88
N ASP A 331 -12.89 -27.58 13.17
CA ASP A 331 -13.53 -28.81 13.67
C ASP A 331 -12.60 -30.05 13.64
N GLY A 332 -11.36 -29.89 13.19
CA GLY A 332 -10.39 -30.98 13.04
C GLY A 332 -10.70 -31.97 11.91
N ALA A 333 -11.71 -31.72 11.08
CA ALA A 333 -12.11 -32.56 9.95
C ALA A 333 -11.20 -32.38 8.72
N SER A 334 -10.41 -31.31 8.68
CA SER A 334 -9.48 -30.98 7.60
C SER A 334 -8.31 -30.19 8.16
N THR A 335 -7.34 -29.83 7.32
CA THR A 335 -6.27 -28.91 7.69
C THR A 335 -5.84 -28.08 6.49
N LEU A 336 -5.47 -26.84 6.72
CA LEU A 336 -4.79 -25.98 5.75
C LEU A 336 -3.29 -26.17 5.88
N ALA A 337 -2.55 -25.89 4.81
CA ALA A 337 -1.12 -25.99 4.75
C ALA A 337 -0.50 -24.65 4.34
N PHE A 338 0.49 -24.18 5.09
CA PHE A 338 1.16 -22.91 4.85
C PHE A 338 2.67 -23.09 4.71
N GLY A 339 3.25 -22.41 3.71
CA GLY A 339 4.69 -22.23 3.65
C GLY A 339 5.12 -21.09 4.58
N ILE A 340 6.27 -21.21 5.24
CA ILE A 340 6.93 -20.12 5.95
C ILE A 340 8.33 -19.91 5.37
N MET A 341 8.57 -18.75 4.77
CA MET A 341 9.89 -18.31 4.34
C MET A 341 10.43 -17.30 5.35
N LYS A 342 11.51 -17.63 6.02
CA LYS A 342 12.17 -16.75 7.02
C LYS A 342 13.28 -15.89 6.42
N TYR A 343 13.85 -16.33 5.30
CA TYR A 343 14.96 -15.72 4.59
C TYR A 343 14.86 -16.01 3.11
N ASP A 344 15.09 -15.02 2.26
CA ASP A 344 14.99 -15.12 0.80
C ASP A 344 16.31 -15.54 0.11
N GLY A 345 17.39 -15.69 0.88
CA GLY A 345 18.73 -16.00 0.38
C GLY A 345 19.53 -14.76 -0.05
N VAL A 346 18.98 -13.54 0.13
CA VAL A 346 19.60 -12.28 -0.30
C VAL A 346 19.76 -11.30 0.88
N ALA A 347 18.68 -10.93 1.53
CA ALA A 347 18.68 -9.95 2.61
C ALA A 347 18.25 -10.57 3.95
N PRO A 348 19.10 -10.61 4.98
CA PRO A 348 18.72 -11.08 6.31
C PRO A 348 17.68 -10.15 6.94
N VAL A 349 16.77 -10.71 7.74
CA VAL A 349 15.72 -9.92 8.41
C VAL A 349 16.16 -9.45 9.78
N HIS A 350 15.69 -8.28 10.19
CA HIS A 350 15.85 -7.76 11.53
C HIS A 350 15.11 -8.60 12.58
N PRO A 351 15.55 -8.59 13.86
CA PRO A 351 14.96 -9.38 14.95
C PRO A 351 13.44 -9.21 15.10
N PRO A 352 12.84 -7.99 14.97
CA PRO A 352 11.38 -7.82 15.05
C PRO A 352 10.63 -8.61 13.96
N ILE A 353 11.15 -8.62 12.72
CA ILE A 353 10.55 -9.37 11.60
C ILE A 353 10.64 -10.87 11.85
N ALA A 354 11.80 -11.34 12.30
CA ALA A 354 11.98 -12.74 12.67
C ALA A 354 11.02 -13.15 13.80
N ARG A 355 10.79 -12.29 14.80
CA ARG A 355 9.80 -12.50 15.86
C ARG A 355 8.38 -12.51 15.31
N GLY A 356 8.02 -11.59 14.42
CA GLY A 356 6.72 -11.54 13.75
C GLY A 356 6.41 -12.86 13.02
N LEU A 357 7.36 -13.39 12.25
CA LEU A 357 7.20 -14.69 11.58
C LEU A 357 7.06 -15.86 12.58
N ARG A 358 7.78 -15.82 13.71
CA ARG A 358 7.62 -16.84 14.79
C ARG A 358 6.23 -16.78 15.42
N ILE A 359 5.64 -15.59 15.59
CA ILE A 359 4.25 -15.44 16.08
C ILE A 359 3.30 -16.11 15.08
N VAL A 360 3.41 -15.79 13.78
CA VAL A 360 2.58 -16.40 12.74
C VAL A 360 2.72 -17.91 12.72
N GLU A 361 3.95 -18.45 12.72
CA GLU A 361 4.21 -19.90 12.73
C GLU A 361 3.55 -20.61 13.92
N LYS A 362 3.67 -20.03 15.12
CA LYS A 362 3.04 -20.58 16.34
C LYS A 362 1.52 -20.48 16.29
N THR A 363 0.96 -19.40 15.74
CA THR A 363 -0.48 -19.25 15.56
C THR A 363 -1.03 -20.34 14.63
N LEU A 364 -0.39 -20.55 13.47
CA LEU A 364 -0.78 -21.59 12.53
C LEU A 364 -0.73 -23.00 13.15
N GLN A 365 0.32 -23.28 13.94
CA GLN A 365 0.47 -24.55 14.67
C GLN A 365 -0.60 -24.74 15.74
N ARG A 366 -0.91 -23.68 16.53
CA ARG A 366 -2.00 -23.69 17.52
C ARG A 366 -3.37 -23.98 16.90
N LEU A 367 -3.60 -23.44 15.70
CA LEU A 367 -4.83 -23.67 14.94
C LEU A 367 -4.88 -25.06 14.25
N GLY A 368 -3.86 -25.90 14.44
CA GLY A 368 -3.80 -27.24 13.85
C GLY A 368 -3.42 -27.26 12.35
N HIS A 369 -2.95 -26.14 11.82
CA HIS A 369 -2.54 -26.08 10.43
C HIS A 369 -1.16 -26.68 10.19
N ARG A 370 -0.94 -27.19 8.97
CA ARG A 370 0.38 -27.68 8.55
C ARG A 370 1.28 -26.52 8.17
N VAL A 371 2.49 -26.52 8.71
CA VAL A 371 3.51 -25.51 8.41
C VAL A 371 4.72 -26.22 7.80
N ILE A 372 5.12 -25.78 6.62
CA ILE A 372 6.33 -26.29 5.94
C ILE A 372 7.35 -25.16 5.77
N LYS A 373 8.64 -25.52 5.85
CA LYS A 373 9.72 -24.58 5.52
C LYS A 373 9.70 -24.31 4.02
N TRP A 374 9.54 -23.06 3.64
CA TRP A 374 9.56 -22.64 2.24
C TRP A 374 10.99 -22.47 1.74
N LYS A 375 11.34 -23.17 0.67
CA LYS A 375 12.66 -23.13 0.02
C LYS A 375 12.47 -22.94 -1.49
N PRO A 376 12.18 -21.73 -1.94
CA PRO A 376 11.83 -21.46 -3.32
C PRO A 376 13.06 -21.45 -4.23
N PRO A 377 12.87 -21.42 -5.56
CA PRO A 377 13.87 -20.94 -6.50
C PRO A 377 14.45 -19.60 -6.06
N SER A 378 15.70 -19.34 -6.40
CA SER A 378 16.45 -18.16 -5.92
C SER A 378 15.70 -16.84 -6.20
N HIS A 379 15.45 -16.06 -5.16
CA HIS A 379 14.88 -14.71 -5.27
C HIS A 379 15.86 -13.71 -5.88
N ALA A 380 17.16 -13.97 -5.86
CA ALA A 380 18.15 -13.14 -6.57
C ALA A 380 17.83 -13.03 -8.07
N VAL A 381 17.31 -14.12 -8.69
CA VAL A 381 16.86 -14.09 -10.10
C VAL A 381 15.68 -13.15 -10.29
N ALA A 382 14.71 -13.16 -9.37
CA ALA A 382 13.57 -12.23 -9.45
C ALA A 382 13.99 -10.77 -9.26
N ILE A 383 14.94 -10.51 -8.37
CA ILE A 383 15.51 -9.18 -8.14
C ILE A 383 16.23 -8.69 -9.40
N GLU A 384 17.06 -9.52 -10.02
CA GLU A 384 17.76 -9.19 -11.27
C GLU A 384 16.78 -8.89 -12.42
N LEU A 385 15.73 -9.71 -12.56
CA LEU A 385 14.68 -9.48 -13.57
C LEU A 385 13.99 -8.13 -13.35
N LEU A 386 13.63 -7.81 -12.11
CA LEU A 386 12.95 -6.58 -11.76
C LEU A 386 13.85 -5.36 -11.95
N ASP A 387 15.12 -5.46 -11.58
CA ASP A 387 16.11 -4.39 -11.80
C ASP A 387 16.26 -4.07 -13.30
N LYS A 388 16.34 -5.09 -14.16
CA LYS A 388 16.35 -4.91 -15.61
C LYS A 388 15.08 -4.22 -16.12
N VAL A 389 13.91 -4.51 -15.53
CA VAL A 389 12.65 -3.84 -15.89
C VAL A 389 12.70 -2.36 -15.49
N PHE A 390 13.19 -2.03 -14.30
CA PHE A 390 13.26 -0.65 -13.81
C PHE A 390 14.30 0.21 -14.55
N ASN A 391 15.25 -0.42 -15.24
CA ASN A 391 16.30 0.24 -16.00
C ASN A 391 16.19 0.06 -17.53
N MET A 392 15.07 -0.54 -18.02
CA MET A 392 14.98 -0.96 -19.42
C MET A 392 15.00 0.18 -20.44
N ASP A 393 14.58 1.37 -20.04
CA ASP A 393 14.63 2.57 -20.89
C ASP A 393 15.95 3.36 -20.79
N GLY A 394 16.92 2.86 -19.97
CA GLY A 394 18.19 3.56 -19.73
C GLY A 394 18.05 4.87 -18.96
N GLY A 395 16.89 5.12 -18.33
CA GLY A 395 16.60 6.32 -17.54
C GLY A 395 16.10 7.51 -18.35
N VAL A 396 15.62 7.27 -19.57
CA VAL A 396 15.07 8.32 -20.45
C VAL A 396 13.86 8.99 -19.81
N ASP A 397 12.90 8.21 -19.28
CA ASP A 397 11.69 8.72 -18.61
C ASP A 397 12.04 9.58 -17.40
N LEU A 398 12.86 9.04 -16.51
CA LEU A 398 13.31 9.73 -15.30
C LEU A 398 14.01 11.06 -15.62
N LYS A 399 14.97 11.03 -16.53
CA LYS A 399 15.73 12.21 -16.96
C LYS A 399 14.82 13.28 -17.61
N TYR A 400 13.84 12.85 -18.42
CA TYR A 400 12.90 13.76 -19.06
C TYR A 400 12.08 14.51 -18.01
N HIS A 401 11.43 13.79 -17.07
CA HIS A 401 10.52 14.39 -16.10
C HIS A 401 11.22 15.27 -15.07
N LEU A 402 12.38 14.85 -14.54
CA LEU A 402 13.20 15.70 -13.67
C LEU A 402 13.74 16.92 -14.42
N GLY A 403 14.08 16.76 -15.69
CA GLY A 403 14.57 17.84 -16.57
C GLY A 403 13.56 18.96 -16.82
N LEU A 404 12.26 18.71 -16.73
CA LEU A 404 11.22 19.73 -16.93
C LEU A 404 11.33 20.90 -15.96
N SER A 405 11.75 20.66 -14.74
CA SER A 405 12.00 21.69 -13.71
C SER A 405 13.49 21.91 -13.43
N GLY A 406 14.33 20.94 -13.76
CA GLY A 406 15.73 20.87 -13.35
C GLY A 406 15.90 20.51 -11.87
N GLU A 407 14.90 19.85 -11.29
CA GLU A 407 14.92 19.40 -9.90
C GLU A 407 15.90 18.25 -9.66
N SER A 408 16.41 18.17 -8.45
CA SER A 408 17.31 17.09 -8.06
C SER A 408 16.55 15.82 -7.75
N ARG A 409 17.08 14.68 -8.20
CA ARG A 409 16.61 13.34 -7.81
C ARG A 409 16.90 13.10 -6.32
N ALA A 410 15.94 12.52 -5.61
CA ALA A 410 16.19 12.01 -4.26
C ALA A 410 17.09 10.75 -4.32
N PRO A 411 18.07 10.60 -3.39
CA PRO A 411 19.01 9.47 -3.41
C PRO A 411 18.37 8.09 -3.38
N GLN A 412 17.18 7.97 -2.75
CA GLN A 412 16.45 6.74 -2.57
C GLN A 412 15.74 6.23 -3.85
N VAL A 413 15.60 7.09 -4.86
CA VAL A 413 14.91 6.71 -6.11
C VAL A 413 15.72 5.66 -6.86
N LEU A 414 15.10 4.51 -7.12
CA LEU A 414 15.68 3.42 -7.93
C LEU A 414 15.76 3.81 -9.40
N GLY A 415 16.60 3.11 -10.15
CA GLY A 415 16.81 3.34 -11.58
C GLY A 415 18.06 4.16 -11.88
N THR A 416 18.43 4.21 -13.15
CA THR A 416 19.59 4.96 -13.66
C THR A 416 19.16 6.19 -14.45
N GLU A 417 20.01 7.23 -14.47
CA GLU A 417 19.83 8.40 -15.34
C GLU A 417 20.76 8.38 -16.58
N HIS A 418 21.68 7.43 -16.65
CA HIS A 418 22.76 7.39 -17.63
C HIS A 418 22.96 6.00 -18.26
N GLY A 419 21.93 5.17 -18.26
CA GLY A 419 21.96 3.85 -18.89
C GLY A 419 21.75 3.92 -20.40
N THR A 420 21.87 2.77 -21.03
CA THR A 420 21.50 2.57 -22.45
C THR A 420 20.15 1.85 -22.50
N PRO A 421 19.17 2.36 -23.26
CA PRO A 421 17.91 1.66 -23.43
C PRO A 421 18.10 0.24 -24.01
N MET A 422 17.35 -0.72 -23.47
CA MET A 422 17.33 -2.08 -24.00
C MET A 422 16.73 -2.10 -25.40
N THR A 423 17.29 -2.95 -26.26
CA THR A 423 16.70 -3.22 -27.58
C THR A 423 15.44 -4.08 -27.46
N ALA A 424 14.58 -4.06 -28.48
CA ALA A 424 13.40 -4.93 -28.53
C ALA A 424 13.74 -6.43 -28.38
N SER A 425 14.91 -6.87 -28.90
CA SER A 425 15.38 -8.24 -28.74
C SER A 425 15.76 -8.58 -27.30
N GLU A 426 16.39 -7.66 -26.57
CA GLU A 426 16.74 -7.82 -25.15
C GLU A 426 15.49 -7.84 -24.29
N ILE A 427 14.49 -6.98 -24.56
CA ILE A 427 13.19 -6.99 -23.86
C ILE A 427 12.46 -8.31 -24.12
N SER A 428 12.51 -8.85 -25.34
CA SER A 428 11.93 -10.17 -25.66
C SER A 428 12.63 -11.29 -24.90
N ALA A 429 13.95 -11.26 -24.80
CA ALA A 429 14.72 -12.22 -24.01
C ALA A 429 14.40 -12.10 -22.50
N LEU A 430 14.24 -10.89 -21.98
CA LEU A 430 13.84 -10.65 -20.59
C LEU A 430 12.45 -11.24 -20.30
N ASN A 431 11.48 -11.10 -21.22
CA ASN A 431 10.17 -11.74 -21.10
C ASN A 431 10.23 -13.27 -21.11
N VAL A 432 11.13 -13.87 -21.89
CA VAL A 432 11.37 -15.31 -21.86
C VAL A 432 11.94 -15.72 -20.50
N ALA A 433 12.98 -15.05 -20.00
CA ALA A 433 13.59 -15.34 -18.70
C ALA A 433 12.57 -15.22 -17.55
N LYS A 434 11.72 -14.19 -17.58
CA LYS A 434 10.63 -14.05 -16.60
C LYS A 434 9.67 -15.24 -16.64
N ARG A 435 9.23 -15.67 -17.83
CA ARG A 435 8.32 -16.82 -17.99
C ARG A 435 8.95 -18.12 -17.47
N GLU A 436 10.22 -18.35 -17.75
CA GLU A 436 10.93 -19.52 -17.24
C GLU A 436 11.03 -19.51 -15.69
N TYR A 437 11.31 -18.36 -15.09
CA TYR A 437 11.29 -18.20 -13.64
C TYR A 437 9.89 -18.44 -13.05
N GLN A 438 8.84 -17.90 -13.68
CA GLN A 438 7.45 -18.15 -13.28
C GLN A 438 7.09 -19.65 -13.32
N LYS A 439 7.54 -20.35 -14.37
CA LYS A 439 7.31 -21.82 -14.52
C LYS A 439 8.03 -22.59 -13.42
N LEU A 440 9.31 -22.28 -13.18
CA LEU A 440 10.12 -22.91 -12.14
C LEU A 440 9.50 -22.74 -10.75
N TYR A 441 9.02 -21.54 -10.45
CA TYR A 441 8.37 -21.25 -9.16
C TYR A 441 7.01 -21.96 -9.02
N MET A 442 6.25 -22.04 -10.10
CA MET A 442 4.99 -22.78 -10.15
C MET A 442 5.19 -24.27 -9.90
N ASP A 443 6.24 -24.87 -10.49
CA ASP A 443 6.56 -26.28 -10.28
C ASP A 443 6.97 -26.55 -8.83
N TYR A 444 7.79 -25.66 -8.26
CA TYR A 444 8.13 -25.74 -6.85
C TYR A 444 6.89 -25.66 -5.96
N TRP A 445 5.97 -24.71 -6.23
CA TRP A 445 4.72 -24.60 -5.47
C TRP A 445 3.91 -25.90 -5.55
N ASN A 446 3.77 -26.47 -6.74
CA ASN A 446 3.03 -27.72 -6.94
C ASN A 446 3.68 -28.90 -6.21
N SER A 447 5.02 -29.01 -6.21
CA SER A 447 5.75 -30.09 -5.54
C SER A 447 5.53 -30.11 -4.01
N THR A 448 5.10 -29.00 -3.41
CA THR A 448 4.81 -28.96 -1.98
C THR A 448 3.69 -29.91 -1.56
N ALA A 449 2.84 -30.37 -2.49
CA ALA A 449 1.82 -31.38 -2.23
C ALA A 449 2.38 -32.67 -1.60
N GLU A 450 3.63 -33.02 -1.93
CA GLU A 450 4.32 -34.21 -1.43
C GLU A 450 4.68 -34.10 0.07
N VAL A 451 4.83 -32.87 0.59
CA VAL A 451 5.32 -32.62 1.95
C VAL A 451 4.29 -31.98 2.89
N THR A 452 3.15 -31.50 2.37
CA THR A 452 2.09 -30.91 3.21
C THR A 452 1.35 -31.94 4.05
N GLY A 453 1.33 -33.19 3.63
CA GLY A 453 0.49 -34.25 4.24
C GLY A 453 -1.00 -34.08 4.01
N THR A 454 -1.42 -33.09 3.19
CA THR A 454 -2.82 -32.85 2.81
C THR A 454 -3.17 -33.40 1.43
N GLY A 455 -2.18 -33.90 0.69
CA GLY A 455 -2.32 -34.30 -0.72
C GLY A 455 -2.49 -33.12 -1.69
N ARG A 456 -2.42 -31.90 -1.19
CA ARG A 456 -2.52 -30.64 -1.95
C ARG A 456 -1.28 -29.77 -1.72
N PRO A 457 -0.92 -28.91 -2.67
CA PRO A 457 0.09 -27.87 -2.42
C PRO A 457 -0.30 -26.97 -1.25
N VAL A 458 0.63 -26.17 -0.73
CA VAL A 458 0.33 -25.16 0.28
C VAL A 458 -0.81 -24.25 -0.18
N ASP A 459 -1.67 -23.88 0.77
CA ASP A 459 -2.79 -22.98 0.52
C ASP A 459 -2.34 -21.52 0.37
N ALA A 460 -1.28 -21.14 1.09
CA ALA A 460 -0.61 -19.85 0.97
C ALA A 460 0.79 -19.89 1.57
N LEU A 461 1.58 -18.84 1.29
CA LEU A 461 2.92 -18.62 1.82
C LEU A 461 2.90 -17.39 2.73
N PHE A 462 3.49 -17.49 3.92
CA PHE A 462 3.89 -16.34 4.75
C PHE A 462 5.38 -16.04 4.59
N CYS A 463 5.72 -14.78 4.40
CA CYS A 463 7.10 -14.32 4.32
C CYS A 463 7.23 -12.85 4.75
N PRO A 464 8.47 -12.35 4.97
CA PRO A 464 8.69 -10.93 5.19
C PRO A 464 8.17 -10.10 4.01
N LEU A 465 7.78 -8.85 4.26
CA LEU A 465 7.54 -7.88 3.20
C LEU A 465 8.72 -6.90 3.03
N ALA A 466 9.56 -6.81 4.04
CA ALA A 466 10.83 -6.09 4.03
C ALA A 466 11.78 -6.72 5.06
N PRO A 467 13.10 -6.49 4.98
CA PRO A 467 14.02 -6.95 6.01
C PRO A 467 13.79 -6.29 7.36
N HIS A 468 13.23 -5.10 7.40
CA HIS A 468 13.10 -4.22 8.56
C HIS A 468 11.64 -3.85 8.85
N ALA A 469 11.39 -3.43 10.11
CA ALA A 469 10.10 -2.96 10.60
C ALA A 469 9.98 -1.44 10.39
N ALA A 470 9.59 -0.99 9.21
CA ALA A 470 9.82 0.35 8.68
C ALA A 470 11.33 0.56 8.36
N VAL A 471 11.78 1.74 7.98
CA VAL A 471 13.18 1.96 7.62
C VAL A 471 13.64 3.34 8.08
N ILE A 472 14.88 3.43 8.52
CA ILE A 472 15.54 4.71 8.76
C ILE A 472 15.65 5.44 7.40
N PRO A 473 15.39 6.75 7.34
CA PRO A 473 15.49 7.51 6.09
C PRO A 473 16.81 7.32 5.36
N ASN A 474 16.75 7.09 4.05
CA ASN A 474 17.86 6.80 3.14
C ASN A 474 18.48 5.39 3.28
N GLU A 475 17.85 4.47 4.00
CA GLU A 475 18.37 3.12 4.20
C GLU A 475 17.51 2.02 3.53
N TYR A 476 16.55 2.39 2.69
CA TYR A 476 15.79 1.40 1.93
C TYR A 476 16.60 0.89 0.73
N GLU A 477 17.11 -0.33 0.82
CA GLU A 477 18.06 -0.87 -0.16
C GLU A 477 17.48 -1.95 -1.08
N SER A 478 16.36 -2.59 -0.73
CA SER A 478 15.92 -3.77 -1.50
C SER A 478 14.41 -3.98 -1.49
N VAL A 479 13.88 -4.25 -2.69
CA VAL A 479 12.50 -4.74 -2.91
C VAL A 479 12.43 -6.28 -3.00
N GLY A 480 13.47 -7.00 -2.61
CA GLY A 480 13.60 -8.45 -2.82
C GLY A 480 12.43 -9.26 -2.28
N TYR A 481 12.02 -8.98 -1.03
CA TYR A 481 10.91 -9.69 -0.40
C TYR A 481 9.53 -9.42 -1.03
N THR A 482 9.32 -8.31 -1.69
CA THR A 482 8.06 -7.99 -2.36
C THR A 482 8.12 -8.16 -3.87
N GLY A 483 9.28 -7.88 -4.47
CA GLY A 483 9.45 -7.87 -5.93
C GLY A 483 9.26 -9.21 -6.61
N PHE A 484 9.64 -10.34 -5.96
CA PHE A 484 9.39 -11.66 -6.54
C PHE A 484 7.90 -11.91 -6.79
N VAL A 485 7.02 -11.39 -5.94
CA VAL A 485 5.56 -11.48 -6.10
C VAL A 485 5.11 -10.76 -7.37
N ASN A 486 5.72 -9.59 -7.66
CA ASN A 486 5.41 -8.82 -8.87
C ASN A 486 5.89 -9.53 -10.14
N VAL A 487 7.09 -10.12 -10.11
CA VAL A 487 7.63 -10.92 -11.22
C VAL A 487 6.75 -12.15 -11.51
N LEU A 488 6.22 -12.79 -10.46
CA LEU A 488 5.32 -13.94 -10.57
C LEU A 488 3.88 -13.55 -10.91
N ASP A 489 3.51 -12.27 -10.75
CA ASP A 489 2.13 -11.77 -10.81
C ASP A 489 1.19 -12.48 -9.80
N TYR A 490 1.67 -12.79 -8.61
CA TYR A 490 0.91 -13.46 -7.56
C TYR A 490 0.11 -12.47 -6.73
N THR A 491 -1.05 -12.90 -6.19
CA THR A 491 -1.82 -12.14 -5.22
C THR A 491 -1.09 -12.12 -3.88
N SER A 492 -0.96 -10.95 -3.24
CA SER A 492 -0.32 -10.84 -1.92
C SER A 492 -0.95 -9.76 -1.05
N LEU A 493 -1.06 -10.04 0.25
CA LEU A 493 -1.57 -9.10 1.24
C LEU A 493 -0.53 -8.84 2.33
N ALA A 494 -0.38 -7.58 2.72
CA ALA A 494 0.25 -7.23 3.98
C ALA A 494 -0.70 -7.55 5.15
N ILE A 495 -0.16 -8.15 6.21
CA ILE A 495 -0.88 -8.47 7.45
C ILE A 495 -0.08 -7.89 8.62
N PRO A 496 -0.68 -7.02 9.44
CA PRO A 496 -0.06 -6.52 10.66
C PRO A 496 0.07 -7.64 11.70
N VAL A 497 1.20 -7.68 12.44
CA VAL A 497 1.47 -8.73 13.42
C VAL A 497 1.74 -8.17 14.81
N THR A 498 2.75 -7.31 14.95
CA THR A 498 3.20 -6.78 16.26
C THR A 498 3.97 -5.48 16.07
N PHE A 499 4.60 -4.99 17.13
CA PHE A 499 5.49 -3.82 17.07
C PHE A 499 6.90 -4.22 17.52
N ALA A 500 7.92 -3.58 17.01
CA ALA A 500 9.29 -3.75 17.48
C ALA A 500 9.40 -3.33 18.96
N ASP A 501 10.14 -4.10 19.74
CA ASP A 501 10.37 -3.86 21.17
C ASP A 501 11.88 -4.00 21.44
N LYS A 502 12.53 -2.91 21.80
CA LYS A 502 13.97 -2.86 22.08
C LYS A 502 14.42 -3.75 23.23
N LYS A 503 13.50 -4.17 24.12
CA LYS A 503 13.81 -5.07 25.24
C LYS A 503 13.84 -6.54 24.81
N VAL A 504 13.11 -6.89 23.75
CA VAL A 504 12.92 -8.26 23.25
C VAL A 504 13.68 -8.49 21.95
N ASP A 505 13.65 -7.52 21.06
CA ASP A 505 14.24 -7.59 19.72
C ASP A 505 15.72 -7.13 19.77
N VAL A 506 16.53 -7.90 20.49
CA VAL A 506 17.97 -7.66 20.62
C VAL A 506 18.75 -8.56 19.66
N ARG A 507 19.87 -8.07 19.13
CA ARG A 507 20.79 -8.85 18.32
C ARG A 507 21.43 -9.95 19.16
N SER A 508 21.34 -11.20 18.73
CA SER A 508 22.10 -12.28 19.34
C SER A 508 23.58 -12.16 18.95
N SER A 509 24.48 -12.18 19.93
CA SER A 509 25.92 -12.15 19.71
C SER A 509 26.47 -13.32 18.87
N ASN A 510 25.65 -14.37 18.66
CA ASN A 510 26.01 -15.61 17.96
C ASN A 510 25.34 -15.73 16.57
N GLU A 511 24.56 -14.75 16.12
CA GLU A 511 24.02 -14.77 14.77
C GLU A 511 25.10 -14.27 13.79
N SER A 512 25.79 -15.24 13.16
CA SER A 512 26.54 -14.97 11.94
C SER A 512 25.55 -14.58 10.87
N VAL A 513 25.67 -13.37 10.33
CA VAL A 513 24.93 -12.95 9.13
C VAL A 513 25.57 -13.67 7.95
N ASP A 514 25.03 -14.86 7.63
CA ASP A 514 25.41 -15.60 6.44
C ASP A 514 24.60 -15.02 5.26
N GLY A 515 25.17 -14.07 4.55
CA GLY A 515 24.53 -13.48 3.37
C GLY A 515 25.10 -12.11 3.01
N SER A 516 25.43 -11.96 1.80
CA SER A 516 25.91 -10.84 0.98
C SER A 516 26.60 -9.66 1.73
N GLU A 517 27.87 -9.46 1.43
CA GLU A 517 28.69 -8.30 1.82
C GLU A 517 28.14 -6.94 1.35
N HIS A 518 26.98 -6.92 0.66
CA HIS A 518 26.46 -5.75 -0.05
C HIS A 518 25.23 -5.10 0.59
N ILE A 519 24.54 -5.75 1.56
CA ILE A 519 23.40 -5.14 2.25
C ILE A 519 23.82 -4.79 3.66
N LYS A 520 23.80 -3.49 3.99
CA LYS A 520 24.00 -3.01 5.35
C LYS A 520 22.94 -3.62 6.27
N TRP A 521 23.35 -4.58 7.07
CA TRP A 521 22.52 -5.11 8.14
C TRP A 521 22.79 -4.31 9.42
N ASP A 522 22.21 -3.12 9.52
CA ASP A 522 22.44 -2.21 10.64
C ASP A 522 21.16 -2.07 11.47
N TYR A 523 20.92 -3.07 12.34
CA TYR A 523 19.79 -3.04 13.24
C TYR A 523 20.15 -2.32 14.55
N ASP A 524 19.51 -1.19 14.80
CA ASP A 524 19.53 -0.47 16.06
C ASP A 524 18.18 -0.57 16.78
N ALA A 525 18.14 -1.34 17.88
CA ALA A 525 16.92 -1.59 18.63
C ALA A 525 16.24 -0.31 19.15
N GLU A 526 17.03 0.73 19.49
CA GLU A 526 16.48 2.00 19.99
C GLU A 526 15.78 2.78 18.88
N SER A 527 16.33 2.86 17.69
CA SER A 527 15.74 3.58 16.55
C SER A 527 14.45 2.91 16.06
N TYR A 528 14.40 1.57 16.09
CA TYR A 528 13.24 0.81 15.64
C TYR A 528 12.17 0.58 16.71
N ASP A 529 12.40 1.00 17.97
CA ASP A 529 11.44 0.78 19.07
C ASP A 529 10.05 1.35 18.74
N GLY A 530 9.01 0.54 18.90
CA GLY A 530 7.62 0.87 18.57
C GLY A 530 7.27 0.80 17.07
N ALA A 531 8.22 0.50 16.18
CA ALA A 531 7.95 0.38 14.75
C ALA A 531 6.97 -0.77 14.44
N PRO A 532 6.01 -0.58 13.51
CA PRO A 532 5.09 -1.64 13.11
C PRO A 532 5.80 -2.82 12.46
N VAL A 533 5.38 -4.03 12.79
CA VAL A 533 5.87 -5.29 12.22
C VAL A 533 4.74 -5.96 11.46
N GLY A 534 4.88 -6.02 10.15
CA GLY A 534 3.99 -6.74 9.25
C GLY A 534 4.71 -7.87 8.51
N VAL A 535 3.93 -8.81 8.02
CA VAL A 535 4.34 -9.88 7.10
C VAL A 535 3.44 -9.87 5.88
N GLN A 536 3.79 -10.64 4.85
CA GLN A 536 2.87 -10.82 3.73
C GLN A 536 2.37 -12.25 3.63
N LEU A 537 1.08 -12.39 3.27
CA LEU A 537 0.41 -13.63 2.88
C LEU A 537 0.34 -13.65 1.36
N VAL A 538 0.96 -14.65 0.73
CA VAL A 538 1.07 -14.77 -0.72
C VAL A 538 0.28 -15.98 -1.20
N GLY A 539 -0.60 -15.76 -2.17
CA GLY A 539 -1.30 -16.78 -2.95
C GLY A 539 -0.81 -16.81 -4.39
N ARG A 540 -1.32 -17.77 -5.17
CA ARG A 540 -1.06 -17.79 -6.61
C ARG A 540 -1.78 -16.66 -7.34
N ARG A 541 -1.50 -16.50 -8.61
CA ARG A 541 -2.18 -15.56 -9.49
C ARG A 541 -3.69 -15.78 -9.48
N LEU A 542 -4.47 -14.68 -9.41
CA LEU A 542 -5.93 -14.64 -9.45
C LEU A 542 -6.60 -15.38 -8.26
N GLN A 543 -6.01 -15.29 -7.06
CA GLN A 543 -6.58 -15.86 -5.83
C GLN A 543 -7.01 -14.79 -4.81
N GLU A 544 -7.43 -13.63 -5.25
CA GLU A 544 -7.76 -12.49 -4.39
C GLU A 544 -8.84 -12.85 -3.35
N GLU A 545 -9.94 -13.49 -3.76
CA GLU A 545 -11.05 -13.86 -2.88
C GLU A 545 -10.60 -14.84 -1.79
N LYS A 546 -9.81 -15.86 -2.16
CA LYS A 546 -9.24 -16.82 -1.21
C LYS A 546 -8.30 -16.11 -0.23
N MET A 547 -7.40 -15.26 -0.74
CA MET A 547 -6.39 -14.59 0.10
C MET A 547 -7.02 -13.57 1.04
N LEU A 548 -8.03 -12.80 0.60
CA LEU A 548 -8.76 -11.87 1.45
C LEU A 548 -9.51 -12.61 2.58
N THR A 549 -10.14 -13.74 2.26
CA THR A 549 -10.85 -14.57 3.26
C THR A 549 -9.87 -15.17 4.28
N LEU A 550 -8.72 -15.69 3.82
CA LEU A 550 -7.68 -16.19 4.72
C LEU A 550 -7.08 -15.07 5.58
N ALA A 551 -6.87 -13.87 5.01
CA ALA A 551 -6.34 -12.73 5.75
C ALA A 551 -7.30 -12.24 6.83
N GLU A 552 -8.61 -12.26 6.59
CA GLU A 552 -9.61 -11.93 7.60
C GLU A 552 -9.59 -12.94 8.76
N TYR A 553 -9.51 -14.23 8.45
CA TYR A 553 -9.43 -15.30 9.44
C TYR A 553 -8.13 -15.24 10.24
N LEU A 554 -7.00 -15.35 9.55
CA LEU A 554 -5.68 -15.47 10.19
C LEU A 554 -5.24 -14.16 10.87
N GLY A 555 -5.62 -13.00 10.31
CA GLY A 555 -5.30 -11.72 10.91
C GLY A 555 -5.91 -11.54 12.30
N LYS A 556 -7.14 -12.00 12.52
CA LYS A 556 -7.79 -12.01 13.85
C LYS A 556 -7.05 -12.91 14.84
N GLU A 557 -6.70 -14.12 14.43
CA GLU A 557 -5.99 -15.10 15.27
C GLU A 557 -4.56 -14.66 15.61
N ILE A 558 -3.85 -14.10 14.61
CA ILE A 558 -2.50 -13.55 14.81
C ILE A 558 -2.53 -12.36 15.77
N ALA A 559 -3.49 -11.44 15.63
CA ALA A 559 -3.63 -10.29 16.51
C ALA A 559 -3.94 -10.69 17.96
N GLN A 560 -4.73 -11.75 18.17
CA GLN A 560 -5.01 -12.30 19.49
C GLN A 560 -3.73 -12.86 20.11
N ASP A 561 -3.02 -13.75 19.40
CA ASP A 561 -1.78 -14.39 19.90
C ASP A 561 -0.66 -13.37 20.15
N ALA A 562 -0.59 -12.31 19.35
CA ALA A 562 0.39 -11.25 19.55
C ALA A 562 0.15 -10.47 20.86
N LYS A 563 -1.13 -10.22 21.22
CA LYS A 563 -1.51 -9.56 22.48
C LYS A 563 -1.23 -10.43 23.73
N GLU A 564 -1.44 -11.74 23.61
CA GLU A 564 -1.21 -12.66 24.73
C GLU A 564 0.27 -12.90 25.03
N ARG A 565 1.17 -12.51 24.12
CA ARG A 565 2.62 -12.74 24.20
C ARG A 565 3.45 -11.46 24.31
N ALA A 566 2.81 -10.30 24.25
CA ALA A 566 3.41 -8.99 24.50
C ALA A 566 3.40 -8.71 26.02
#